data_8afd2b7d67873554de7c194280d3e990
#
_entry.id   8afd2b7d67873554de7c194280d3e990
#
_cell.length_a   1.000
_cell.length_b   1.000
_cell.length_c   1.000
_cell.angle_alpha   90.00
_cell.angle_beta   90.00
_cell.angle_gamma   90.00
#
_symmetry.space_group_name_H-M   'P 1'
#
loop_
_entity.id
_entity.type
_entity.pdbx_description
1 polymer ?
#
loop_
_entity_poly.entity_id
_entity_poly.type
_entity_poly.pdbx_seq_one_letter_code
_entity_poly.pdbx_strand_id
1 'polypeptide(L)'
;MILPAVRAGMLSVAQNKMQALNATTRVIPFGQELNPETYATCCSDMILKGNTNSRIVLGNSFNEDGFQGQTFDYMLSNPPFGVEWKKVEKFIKDEAKNKGYSGRFGAGLPRISDGSFLFLQHLISKMNAPENGGSRIGIVFNGSPMFSGDAGSGESEIRRWIIENDLLEAIIGLPDQLFYNTGITTYICILTNRKENRRKGKVRLINGAGFYEKMRKGLGNKRNMVSSENRAEIVRLYSTYEPDENYMDLDSDDFGYRKIVVERPPLNEDGTPVTDRKGSKKADVSLRDYEIVPLKEDVHEYFRREVLPFVPNAWIDESKTKIGYEIPFTRYFYKFTPLRDSSVIMEDIKVLEARIQASLAEVFAE
;
A
#
# COMPACT_ATOMS: atom_id res chain seq x y z
N MET A 1 11.78 -9.32 -14.09
CA MET A 1 12.57 -9.61 -12.87
C MET A 1 11.64 -9.91 -11.69
N ILE A 2 12.02 -10.78 -10.76
CA ILE A 2 11.26 -11.06 -9.52
C ILE A 2 12.18 -10.98 -8.30
N LEU A 3 11.68 -10.36 -7.21
CA LEU A 3 12.34 -10.21 -5.91
C LEU A 3 11.32 -10.41 -4.77
N PRO A 4 11.59 -11.23 -3.77
CA PRO A 4 12.51 -12.37 -3.78
C PRO A 4 12.03 -13.43 -4.78
N ALA A 5 12.92 -14.21 -5.37
CA ALA A 5 12.60 -15.18 -6.41
C ALA A 5 12.10 -16.53 -5.85
N VAL A 6 11.26 -16.51 -4.84
CA VAL A 6 10.76 -17.70 -4.12
C VAL A 6 10.14 -18.72 -5.09
N ARG A 7 10.73 -19.92 -5.18
CA ARG A 7 10.22 -21.11 -5.91
C ARG A 7 9.76 -20.88 -7.36
N ALA A 8 10.33 -19.91 -8.09
CA ALA A 8 10.05 -19.65 -9.51
C ALA A 8 8.56 -19.54 -9.94
N GLY A 9 7.61 -19.72 -9.04
CA GLY A 9 6.18 -19.78 -9.37
C GLY A 9 5.68 -18.54 -10.09
N MET A 10 5.98 -17.36 -9.59
CA MET A 10 5.57 -16.09 -10.22
C MET A 10 6.24 -15.89 -11.58
N LEU A 11 7.52 -16.24 -11.73
CA LEU A 11 8.25 -16.17 -13.02
C LEU A 11 7.59 -17.04 -14.09
N SER A 12 7.34 -18.30 -13.75
CA SER A 12 6.74 -19.27 -14.68
C SER A 12 5.32 -18.88 -15.07
N VAL A 13 4.49 -18.45 -14.10
CA VAL A 13 3.11 -18.00 -14.39
C VAL A 13 3.11 -16.77 -15.28
N ALA A 14 3.98 -15.79 -14.99
CA ALA A 14 4.10 -14.59 -15.81
C ALA A 14 4.55 -14.92 -17.22
N GLN A 15 5.57 -15.76 -17.38
CA GLN A 15 6.06 -16.22 -18.68
C GLN A 15 4.98 -16.93 -19.50
N ASN A 16 4.30 -17.92 -18.90
CA ASN A 16 3.22 -18.65 -19.56
C ASN A 16 2.11 -17.71 -20.00
N LYS A 17 1.75 -16.73 -19.17
CA LYS A 17 0.71 -15.76 -19.51
C LYS A 17 1.14 -14.86 -20.67
N MET A 18 2.37 -14.38 -20.67
CA MET A 18 2.90 -13.54 -21.77
C MET A 18 2.94 -14.32 -23.09
N GLN A 19 3.39 -15.57 -23.06
CA GLN A 19 3.42 -16.45 -24.24
C GLN A 19 2.01 -16.81 -24.74
N ALA A 20 1.04 -16.99 -23.82
CA ALA A 20 -0.37 -17.20 -24.21
C ALA A 20 -1.00 -15.97 -24.89
N LEU A 21 -0.57 -14.75 -24.52
CA LEU A 21 -1.01 -13.52 -25.15
C LEU A 21 -0.34 -13.28 -26.51
N ASN A 22 0.92 -13.67 -26.64
CA ASN A 22 1.67 -13.57 -27.89
C ASN A 22 2.72 -14.70 -27.94
N ALA A 23 2.45 -15.71 -28.76
CA ALA A 23 3.28 -16.90 -28.90
C ALA A 23 4.74 -16.63 -29.39
N THR A 24 4.98 -15.47 -30.01
CA THR A 24 6.33 -15.07 -30.47
C THR A 24 7.14 -14.36 -29.38
N THR A 25 6.52 -14.07 -28.23
CA THR A 25 7.19 -13.36 -27.14
C THR A 25 8.31 -14.19 -26.53
N ARG A 26 9.52 -13.65 -26.57
CA ARG A 26 10.67 -14.23 -25.89
C ARG A 26 10.86 -13.61 -24.52
N VAL A 27 10.62 -14.38 -23.46
CA VAL A 27 10.78 -13.94 -22.07
C VAL A 27 12.09 -14.49 -21.51
N ILE A 28 12.89 -13.62 -20.90
CA ILE A 28 14.09 -14.01 -20.16
C ILE A 28 13.83 -13.71 -18.67
N PRO A 29 13.65 -14.75 -17.84
CA PRO A 29 13.41 -14.57 -16.42
C PRO A 29 14.68 -14.19 -15.66
N PHE A 30 14.56 -13.21 -14.76
CA PHE A 30 15.60 -12.80 -13.82
C PHE A 30 15.06 -12.85 -12.41
N GLY A 31 15.86 -13.26 -11.44
CA GLY A 31 15.48 -13.29 -10.04
C GLY A 31 16.67 -13.24 -9.12
N GLN A 32 16.44 -12.74 -7.91
CA GLN A 32 17.43 -12.80 -6.84
C GLN A 32 16.78 -13.31 -5.56
N GLU A 33 17.47 -14.22 -4.87
CA GLU A 33 16.97 -14.89 -3.67
C GLU A 33 18.04 -14.88 -2.57
N LEU A 34 17.64 -14.56 -1.36
CA LEU A 34 18.53 -14.51 -0.21
C LEU A 34 18.80 -15.89 0.39
N ASN A 35 17.76 -16.75 0.42
CA ASN A 35 17.84 -18.06 1.07
C ASN A 35 18.44 -19.09 0.11
N PRO A 36 19.56 -19.79 0.48
CA PRO A 36 20.21 -20.76 -0.41
C PRO A 36 19.33 -21.94 -0.81
N GLU A 37 18.50 -22.47 0.09
CA GLU A 37 17.60 -23.59 -0.20
C GLU A 37 16.49 -23.19 -1.19
N THR A 38 15.92 -22.00 -0.97
CA THR A 38 14.91 -21.42 -1.85
C THR A 38 15.51 -21.10 -3.22
N TYR A 39 16.75 -20.60 -3.25
CA TYR A 39 17.51 -20.38 -4.48
C TYR A 39 17.71 -21.68 -5.27
N ALA A 40 18.19 -22.74 -4.62
CA ALA A 40 18.40 -24.04 -5.26
C ALA A 40 17.09 -24.60 -5.80
N THR A 41 16.00 -24.53 -5.02
CA THR A 41 14.66 -24.94 -5.46
C THR A 41 14.19 -24.12 -6.68
N CYS A 42 14.41 -22.81 -6.67
CA CYS A 42 14.06 -21.93 -7.78
C CYS A 42 14.81 -22.31 -9.07
N CYS A 43 16.12 -22.55 -8.97
CA CYS A 43 16.93 -22.98 -10.09
C CYS A 43 16.47 -24.33 -10.67
N SER A 44 16.18 -25.30 -9.79
CA SER A 44 15.66 -26.61 -10.19
C SER A 44 14.32 -26.49 -10.91
N ASP A 45 13.40 -25.73 -10.35
CA ASP A 45 12.09 -25.45 -10.95
C ASP A 45 12.21 -24.81 -12.35
N MET A 46 13.14 -23.87 -12.51
CA MET A 46 13.36 -23.22 -13.81
C MET A 46 13.87 -24.21 -14.85
N ILE A 47 14.80 -25.11 -14.49
CA ILE A 47 15.33 -26.15 -15.38
C ILE A 47 14.22 -27.13 -15.76
N LEU A 48 13.46 -27.64 -14.77
CA LEU A 48 12.38 -28.61 -15.01
C LEU A 48 11.26 -28.04 -15.91
N LYS A 49 11.06 -26.74 -15.91
CA LYS A 49 10.10 -26.02 -16.76
C LYS A 49 10.70 -25.60 -18.12
N GLY A 50 11.91 -26.05 -18.45
CA GLY A 50 12.58 -25.75 -19.72
C GLY A 50 13.10 -24.31 -19.83
N ASN A 51 13.15 -23.52 -18.71
CA ASN A 51 13.62 -22.14 -18.68
C ASN A 51 15.15 -22.08 -18.51
N THR A 52 15.91 -22.64 -19.42
CA THR A 52 17.39 -22.68 -19.36
C THR A 52 18.05 -21.30 -19.52
N ASN A 53 17.30 -20.28 -19.99
CA ASN A 53 17.78 -18.92 -20.16
C ASN A 53 17.55 -18.05 -18.91
N SER A 54 16.99 -18.61 -17.83
CA SER A 54 16.76 -17.87 -16.58
C SER A 54 18.08 -17.50 -15.90
N ARG A 55 18.10 -16.31 -15.29
CA ARG A 55 19.24 -15.80 -14.52
C ARG A 55 18.79 -15.55 -13.09
N ILE A 56 19.02 -16.54 -12.23
CA ILE A 56 18.73 -16.47 -10.81
C ILE A 56 20.04 -16.30 -10.06
N VAL A 57 20.10 -15.31 -9.15
CA VAL A 57 21.30 -14.97 -8.36
C VAL A 57 21.00 -15.20 -6.88
N LEU A 58 21.94 -15.82 -6.16
CA LEU A 58 21.93 -15.93 -4.72
C LEU A 58 22.53 -14.64 -4.13
N GLY A 59 21.89 -14.04 -3.14
CA GLY A 59 22.40 -12.88 -2.42
C GLY A 59 21.30 -11.93 -1.94
N ASN A 60 21.67 -11.03 -1.06
CA ASN A 60 20.74 -10.02 -0.53
C ASN A 60 20.67 -8.83 -1.49
N SER A 61 19.50 -8.59 -2.09
CA SER A 61 19.26 -7.51 -3.05
C SER A 61 19.59 -6.11 -2.52
N PHE A 62 19.69 -5.91 -1.22
CA PHE A 62 19.96 -4.60 -0.65
C PHE A 62 21.47 -4.25 -0.61
N ASN A 63 22.33 -5.19 -0.27
CA ASN A 63 23.77 -4.97 -0.17
C ASN A 63 24.60 -5.74 -1.21
N GLU A 64 23.99 -6.72 -1.89
CA GLU A 64 24.62 -7.56 -2.93
C GLU A 64 23.74 -7.62 -4.16
N ASP A 65 23.51 -6.45 -4.79
CA ASP A 65 22.67 -6.37 -6.00
C ASP A 65 23.31 -7.14 -7.17
N GLY A 66 22.78 -8.33 -7.44
CA GLY A 66 23.27 -9.21 -8.52
C GLY A 66 23.00 -8.69 -9.93
N PHE A 67 22.23 -7.64 -10.07
CA PHE A 67 21.86 -7.02 -11.35
C PHE A 67 22.19 -5.52 -11.39
N GLN A 68 23.30 -5.13 -10.78
CA GLN A 68 23.73 -3.74 -10.78
C GLN A 68 23.84 -3.17 -12.21
N GLY A 69 23.24 -2.00 -12.43
CA GLY A 69 23.22 -1.34 -13.74
C GLY A 69 22.31 -1.97 -14.79
N GLN A 70 21.58 -3.06 -14.46
CA GLN A 70 20.60 -3.63 -15.36
C GLN A 70 19.20 -3.08 -15.10
N THR A 71 18.41 -2.96 -16.17
CA THR A 71 17.00 -2.53 -16.14
C THR A 71 16.10 -3.60 -16.72
N PHE A 72 14.80 -3.56 -16.42
CA PHE A 72 13.84 -4.60 -16.75
C PHE A 72 12.51 -4.02 -17.21
N ASP A 73 11.89 -4.61 -18.24
CA ASP A 73 10.58 -4.18 -18.77
C ASP A 73 9.44 -4.43 -17.78
N TYR A 74 9.46 -5.60 -17.12
CA TYR A 74 8.45 -6.02 -16.16
C TYR A 74 9.09 -6.55 -14.88
N MET A 75 8.57 -6.10 -13.76
CA MET A 75 9.07 -6.55 -12.46
C MET A 75 7.89 -6.93 -11.56
N LEU A 76 8.03 -8.06 -10.85
CA LEU A 76 7.05 -8.54 -9.90
C LEU A 76 7.73 -8.75 -8.55
N SER A 77 7.02 -8.47 -7.47
CA SER A 77 7.52 -8.73 -6.12
C SER A 77 6.37 -9.06 -5.17
N ASN A 78 6.64 -10.05 -4.32
CA ASN A 78 5.85 -10.31 -3.13
C ASN A 78 6.84 -10.37 -1.96
N PRO A 79 7.30 -9.21 -1.48
CA PRO A 79 8.28 -9.17 -0.41
C PRO A 79 7.68 -9.69 0.89
N PRO A 80 8.50 -10.18 1.82
CA PRO A 80 8.02 -10.56 3.14
C PRO A 80 7.47 -9.34 3.88
N PHE A 81 6.29 -9.48 4.50
CA PHE A 81 5.65 -8.39 5.25
C PHE A 81 6.26 -8.23 6.64
N GLY A 82 6.47 -6.97 7.05
CA GLY A 82 6.94 -6.63 8.39
C GLY A 82 8.32 -7.21 8.73
N VAL A 83 9.18 -7.40 7.74
CA VAL A 83 10.53 -7.92 7.98
C VAL A 83 11.52 -6.79 8.24
N GLU A 84 12.24 -6.94 9.34
CA GLU A 84 13.26 -6.02 9.80
C GLU A 84 14.47 -6.01 8.86
N TRP A 85 14.98 -4.81 8.55
CA TRP A 85 16.17 -4.62 7.71
C TRP A 85 17.42 -4.14 8.48
N LYS A 86 17.42 -4.27 9.81
CA LYS A 86 18.51 -3.84 10.69
C LYS A 86 19.88 -4.41 10.30
N LYS A 87 19.92 -5.65 9.81
CA LYS A 87 21.17 -6.30 9.40
C LYS A 87 21.92 -5.56 8.28
N VAL A 88 21.19 -4.84 7.44
CA VAL A 88 21.72 -4.07 6.30
C VAL A 88 21.57 -2.55 6.48
N GLU A 89 21.16 -2.11 7.67
CA GLU A 89 20.83 -0.72 7.99
C GLU A 89 21.95 0.25 7.63
N LYS A 90 23.18 -0.06 8.02
CA LYS A 90 24.33 0.80 7.75
C LYS A 90 24.51 1.01 6.24
N PHE A 91 24.48 -0.06 5.46
CA PHE A 91 24.64 0.00 4.01
C PHE A 91 23.56 0.87 3.35
N ILE A 92 22.29 0.66 3.73
CA ILE A 92 21.15 1.40 3.18
C ILE A 92 21.22 2.89 3.54
N LYS A 93 21.52 3.20 4.81
CA LYS A 93 21.68 4.59 5.27
C LYS A 93 22.85 5.30 4.60
N ASP A 94 23.97 4.61 4.43
CA ASP A 94 25.14 5.14 3.73
C ASP A 94 24.82 5.40 2.25
N GLU A 95 24.11 4.49 1.58
CA GLU A 95 23.68 4.72 0.20
C GLU A 95 22.72 5.90 0.08
N ALA A 96 21.69 5.95 0.93
CA ALA A 96 20.71 7.04 0.94
C ALA A 96 21.37 8.40 1.19
N LYS A 97 22.30 8.48 2.15
CA LYS A 97 23.01 9.72 2.49
C LYS A 97 23.98 10.17 1.39
N ASN A 98 24.76 9.24 0.83
CA ASN A 98 25.87 9.58 -0.06
C ASN A 98 25.42 9.75 -1.51
N LYS A 99 24.37 9.04 -1.93
CA LYS A 99 23.88 9.06 -3.31
C LYS A 99 22.57 9.81 -3.49
N GLY A 100 21.77 9.99 -2.43
CA GLY A 100 20.44 10.61 -2.54
C GLY A 100 19.63 9.98 -3.68
N TYR A 101 19.03 10.80 -4.51
CA TYR A 101 18.22 10.34 -5.66
C TYR A 101 19.03 9.72 -6.81
N SER A 102 20.35 9.80 -6.82
CA SER A 102 21.18 9.02 -7.76
C SER A 102 21.39 7.57 -7.30
N GLY A 103 21.05 7.27 -6.05
CA GLY A 103 20.99 5.91 -5.49
C GLY A 103 19.57 5.37 -5.49
N ARG A 104 19.41 4.22 -4.80
CA ARG A 104 18.11 3.55 -4.74
C ARG A 104 17.16 4.12 -3.70
N PHE A 105 17.67 4.67 -2.59
CA PHE A 105 16.92 4.96 -1.36
C PHE A 105 16.81 6.46 -1.05
N GLY A 106 16.89 7.30 -2.06
CA GLY A 106 16.91 8.76 -1.90
C GLY A 106 15.55 9.37 -1.54
N ALA A 107 14.46 8.69 -1.82
CA ALA A 107 13.12 9.19 -1.52
C ALA A 107 12.78 9.18 -0.02
N GLY A 108 13.49 8.35 0.76
CA GLY A 108 13.28 8.20 2.20
C GLY A 108 13.57 6.78 2.68
N LEU A 109 13.66 6.61 3.99
CA LEU A 109 13.88 5.30 4.59
C LEU A 109 12.69 4.93 5.47
N PRO A 110 12.09 3.74 5.28
CA PRO A 110 11.01 3.29 6.14
C PRO A 110 11.54 2.92 7.53
N ARG A 111 10.64 2.73 8.49
CA ARG A 111 10.99 2.22 9.82
C ARG A 111 11.75 0.89 9.72
N ILE A 112 12.67 0.66 10.66
CA ILE A 112 13.54 -0.54 10.67
C ILE A 112 12.75 -1.84 10.70
N SER A 113 11.58 -1.85 11.33
CA SER A 113 10.73 -3.04 11.47
C SER A 113 9.99 -3.45 10.19
N ASP A 114 10.03 -2.65 9.11
CA ASP A 114 9.34 -2.97 7.86
C ASP A 114 10.12 -2.47 6.63
N GLY A 115 10.79 -3.39 5.94
CA GLY A 115 11.58 -3.11 4.73
C GLY A 115 10.80 -3.13 3.42
N SER A 116 9.48 -3.24 3.42
CA SER A 116 8.66 -3.38 2.20
C SER A 116 8.92 -2.26 1.17
N PHE A 117 9.04 -1.03 1.61
CA PHE A 117 9.35 0.11 0.74
C PHE A 117 10.78 0.11 0.19
N LEU A 118 11.72 -0.58 0.83
CA LEU A 118 13.06 -0.74 0.27
C LEU A 118 13.05 -1.63 -0.97
N PHE A 119 12.23 -2.70 -0.97
CA PHE A 119 12.01 -3.51 -2.16
C PHE A 119 11.40 -2.69 -3.29
N LEU A 120 10.41 -1.86 -2.99
CA LEU A 120 9.79 -1.00 -4.00
C LEU A 120 10.79 0.00 -4.61
N GLN A 121 11.54 0.72 -3.78
CA GLN A 121 12.56 1.66 -4.25
C GLN A 121 13.65 0.95 -5.08
N HIS A 122 14.08 -0.25 -4.65
CA HIS A 122 15.01 -1.07 -5.42
C HIS A 122 14.44 -1.43 -6.80
N LEU A 123 13.17 -1.85 -6.89
CA LEU A 123 12.54 -2.14 -8.19
C LEU A 123 12.42 -0.88 -9.06
N ILE A 124 12.05 0.26 -8.49
CA ILE A 124 11.97 1.53 -9.24
C ILE A 124 13.34 1.91 -9.82
N SER A 125 14.43 1.69 -9.08
CA SER A 125 15.80 1.94 -9.59
C SER A 125 16.20 1.05 -10.77
N LYS A 126 15.43 -0.01 -11.04
CA LYS A 126 15.62 -0.93 -12.16
C LYS A 126 14.69 -0.68 -13.33
N MET A 127 13.94 0.40 -13.34
CA MET A 127 13.11 0.75 -14.48
C MET A 127 13.95 1.18 -15.68
N ASN A 128 13.53 0.77 -16.88
CA ASN A 128 14.00 1.36 -18.13
C ASN A 128 13.58 2.83 -18.17
N ALA A 129 14.39 3.65 -18.82
CA ALA A 129 14.01 5.03 -19.13
C ALA A 129 12.74 5.04 -20.03
N PRO A 130 11.84 6.04 -19.86
CA PRO A 130 10.60 6.10 -20.65
C PRO A 130 10.83 6.07 -22.16
N GLU A 131 11.89 6.72 -22.65
CA GLU A 131 12.29 6.75 -24.06
C GLU A 131 12.71 5.36 -24.59
N ASN A 132 13.13 4.46 -23.72
CA ASN A 132 13.45 3.07 -24.02
C ASN A 132 12.26 2.11 -23.77
N GLY A 133 11.03 2.63 -23.75
CA GLY A 133 9.81 1.86 -23.56
C GLY A 133 9.33 1.81 -22.10
N GLY A 134 10.10 2.32 -21.15
CA GLY A 134 9.74 2.32 -19.72
C GLY A 134 9.54 0.94 -19.12
N SER A 135 8.96 0.89 -17.92
CA SER A 135 8.77 -0.36 -17.19
C SER A 135 7.43 -0.40 -16.48
N ARG A 136 7.02 -1.61 -16.08
CA ARG A 136 5.88 -1.82 -15.19
C ARG A 136 6.25 -2.75 -14.03
N ILE A 137 5.87 -2.33 -12.82
CA ILE A 137 6.08 -3.08 -11.58
C ILE A 137 4.74 -3.52 -11.02
N GLY A 138 4.65 -4.76 -10.56
CA GLY A 138 3.58 -5.24 -9.69
C GLY A 138 4.18 -5.70 -8.37
N ILE A 139 3.78 -5.07 -7.27
CA ILE A 139 4.26 -5.43 -5.93
C ILE A 139 3.09 -5.66 -4.98
N VAL A 140 3.20 -6.71 -4.17
CA VAL A 140 2.20 -7.02 -3.14
C VAL A 140 2.61 -6.40 -1.83
N PHE A 141 1.68 -5.68 -1.19
CA PHE A 141 1.85 -5.10 0.14
C PHE A 141 0.74 -5.54 1.10
N ASN A 142 1.03 -5.49 2.40
CA ASN A 142 0.00 -5.38 3.42
C ASN A 142 -0.53 -3.92 3.48
N GLY A 143 -1.46 -3.62 4.40
CA GLY A 143 -2.01 -2.26 4.51
C GLY A 143 -0.99 -1.21 4.97
N SER A 144 0.01 -1.61 5.74
CA SER A 144 0.96 -0.68 6.38
C SER A 144 1.60 0.35 5.44
N PRO A 145 2.14 -0.01 4.25
CA PRO A 145 2.71 0.96 3.32
C PRO A 145 1.72 2.04 2.83
N MET A 146 0.41 1.79 2.90
CA MET A 146 -0.58 2.76 2.44
C MET A 146 -0.73 3.96 3.40
N PHE A 147 -0.67 3.71 4.72
CA PHE A 147 -1.02 4.73 5.73
C PHE A 147 -0.01 4.90 6.86
N SER A 148 0.97 4.02 7.03
CA SER A 148 1.96 4.17 8.12
C SER A 148 2.90 5.34 7.88
N GLY A 149 3.31 5.97 9.00
CA GLY A 149 4.23 7.11 9.00
C GLY A 149 3.52 8.45 8.86
N ASP A 150 3.85 9.36 9.77
CA ASP A 150 3.31 10.72 9.82
C ASP A 150 3.96 11.63 8.76
N ALA A 151 3.41 12.82 8.54
CA ALA A 151 3.95 13.84 7.64
C ALA A 151 5.44 14.10 7.92
N GLY A 152 6.28 13.96 6.89
CA GLY A 152 7.72 14.08 6.97
C GLY A 152 8.46 12.83 7.46
N SER A 153 7.76 11.71 7.71
CA SER A 153 8.40 10.41 7.93
C SER A 153 8.90 9.81 6.62
N GLY A 154 9.83 8.86 6.71
CA GLY A 154 10.38 8.21 5.52
C GLY A 154 9.32 7.51 4.68
N GLU A 155 8.33 6.86 5.29
CA GLU A 155 7.22 6.21 4.57
C GLU A 155 6.34 7.23 3.84
N SER A 156 6.03 8.36 4.49
CA SER A 156 5.25 9.44 3.89
C SER A 156 6.01 10.09 2.72
N GLU A 157 7.32 10.31 2.87
CA GLU A 157 8.16 10.88 1.80
C GLU A 157 8.33 9.91 0.61
N ILE A 158 8.41 8.59 0.85
CA ILE A 158 8.42 7.60 -0.24
C ILE A 158 7.10 7.63 -1.02
N ARG A 159 5.94 7.66 -0.32
CA ARG A 159 4.62 7.79 -0.98
C ARG A 159 4.54 9.08 -1.77
N ARG A 160 4.94 10.20 -1.16
CA ARG A 160 5.02 11.51 -1.82
C ARG A 160 5.79 11.43 -3.12
N TRP A 161 7.03 10.92 -3.06
CA TRP A 161 7.90 10.82 -4.22
C TRP A 161 7.29 9.97 -5.34
N ILE A 162 6.69 8.83 -5.01
CA ILE A 162 6.06 7.92 -5.98
C ILE A 162 4.86 8.59 -6.67
N ILE A 163 4.05 9.30 -5.90
CA ILE A 163 2.81 9.94 -6.37
C ILE A 163 3.15 11.21 -7.16
N GLU A 164 4.01 12.08 -6.66
CA GLU A 164 4.41 13.33 -7.34
C GLU A 164 5.19 13.08 -8.64
N ASN A 165 5.94 11.95 -8.71
CA ASN A 165 6.59 11.54 -9.96
C ASN A 165 5.67 10.71 -10.88
N ASP A 166 4.39 10.64 -10.58
CA ASP A 166 3.37 9.97 -11.38
C ASP A 166 3.67 8.49 -11.68
N LEU A 167 4.36 7.80 -10.75
CA LEU A 167 4.74 6.40 -10.91
C LEU A 167 3.63 5.42 -10.53
N LEU A 168 2.80 5.74 -9.53
CA LEU A 168 1.73 4.87 -9.04
C LEU A 168 0.54 4.90 -10.01
N GLU A 169 0.27 3.80 -10.69
CA GLU A 169 -0.81 3.70 -11.68
C GLU A 169 -2.11 3.18 -11.06
N ALA A 170 -2.02 2.13 -10.22
CA ALA A 170 -3.20 1.55 -9.58
C ALA A 170 -2.86 0.83 -8.28
N ILE A 171 -3.86 0.72 -7.41
CA ILE A 171 -3.85 -0.13 -6.22
C ILE A 171 -5.09 -1.02 -6.25
N ILE A 172 -4.87 -2.33 -6.12
CA ILE A 172 -5.92 -3.34 -6.11
C ILE A 172 -5.97 -3.94 -4.72
N GLY A 173 -7.04 -3.67 -3.98
CA GLY A 173 -7.34 -4.36 -2.71
C GLY A 173 -7.79 -5.78 -3.00
N LEU A 174 -7.14 -6.77 -2.40
CA LEU A 174 -7.46 -8.18 -2.55
C LEU A 174 -8.30 -8.68 -1.36
N PRO A 175 -9.04 -9.79 -1.53
CA PRO A 175 -9.70 -10.44 -0.43
C PRO A 175 -8.73 -10.80 0.70
N ASP A 176 -9.21 -10.86 1.92
CA ASP A 176 -8.48 -11.44 3.05
C ASP A 176 -8.26 -12.95 2.88
N GLN A 177 -7.48 -13.56 3.75
CA GLN A 177 -7.26 -15.01 3.80
C GLN A 177 -6.86 -15.67 2.46
N LEU A 178 -6.14 -14.94 1.59
CA LEU A 178 -5.61 -15.47 0.34
C LEU A 178 -4.26 -16.19 0.49
N PHE A 179 -3.51 -15.90 1.55
CA PHE A 179 -2.14 -16.39 1.76
C PHE A 179 -2.06 -17.40 2.89
N TYR A 180 -1.12 -18.36 2.77
CA TYR A 180 -0.97 -19.46 3.73
C TYR A 180 -0.60 -19.00 5.15
N ASN A 181 0.22 -17.94 5.24
CA ASN A 181 0.82 -17.49 6.50
C ASN A 181 0.17 -16.26 7.10
N THR A 182 -0.82 -15.67 6.43
CA THR A 182 -1.51 -14.47 6.93
C THR A 182 -2.96 -14.43 6.49
N GLY A 183 -3.82 -13.96 7.37
CA GLY A 183 -5.24 -13.73 7.08
C GLY A 183 -5.58 -12.29 6.72
N ILE A 184 -4.58 -11.39 6.69
CA ILE A 184 -4.81 -9.96 6.45
C ILE A 184 -5.15 -9.66 4.98
N THR A 185 -5.85 -8.56 4.77
CA THR A 185 -6.05 -7.97 3.44
C THR A 185 -4.70 -7.51 2.88
N THR A 186 -4.49 -7.77 1.60
CA THR A 186 -3.29 -7.37 0.86
C THR A 186 -3.65 -6.53 -0.35
N TYR A 187 -2.67 -5.81 -0.87
CA TYR A 187 -2.84 -4.89 -1.97
C TYR A 187 -1.80 -5.16 -3.04
N ILE A 188 -2.21 -5.17 -4.30
CA ILE A 188 -1.28 -5.13 -5.42
C ILE A 188 -1.13 -3.67 -5.85
N CYS A 189 0.07 -3.13 -5.73
CA CYS A 189 0.42 -1.83 -6.27
C CYS A 189 1.04 -2.00 -7.66
N ILE A 190 0.47 -1.31 -8.64
CA ILE A 190 0.98 -1.25 -10.01
C ILE A 190 1.65 0.09 -10.22
N LEU A 191 2.93 0.06 -10.55
CA LEU A 191 3.71 1.25 -10.87
C LEU A 191 4.23 1.18 -12.31
N THR A 192 4.32 2.33 -12.94
CA THR A 192 4.90 2.46 -14.28
C THR A 192 5.41 3.88 -14.48
N ASN A 193 6.48 4.04 -15.25
CA ASN A 193 6.98 5.33 -15.70
C ASN A 193 6.55 5.65 -17.16
N ARG A 194 5.56 4.89 -17.68
CA ARG A 194 4.95 5.08 -19.01
C ARG A 194 3.43 5.03 -18.96
N LYS A 195 2.81 5.79 -18.08
CA LYS A 195 1.35 5.90 -18.02
C LYS A 195 0.77 6.37 -19.35
N GLU A 196 -0.36 5.82 -19.73
CA GLU A 196 -1.17 6.35 -20.82
C GLU A 196 -1.60 7.79 -20.49
N ASN A 197 -1.72 8.65 -21.50
CA ASN A 197 -2.02 10.07 -21.29
C ASN A 197 -3.28 10.32 -20.43
N ARG A 198 -4.32 9.47 -20.59
CA ARG A 198 -5.56 9.54 -19.81
C ARG A 198 -5.41 9.14 -18.34
N ARG A 199 -4.30 8.49 -17.97
CA ARG A 199 -3.99 8.05 -16.59
C ARG A 199 -2.96 8.94 -15.89
N LYS A 200 -2.37 9.89 -16.62
CA LYS A 200 -1.39 10.81 -16.04
C LYS A 200 -2.02 11.65 -14.94
N GLY A 201 -1.29 11.84 -13.84
CA GLY A 201 -1.74 12.57 -12.66
C GLY A 201 -2.86 11.88 -11.87
N LYS A 202 -3.18 10.61 -12.21
CA LYS A 202 -4.24 9.85 -11.53
C LYS A 202 -3.75 8.52 -11.02
N VAL A 203 -4.40 8.05 -9.97
CA VAL A 203 -4.22 6.70 -9.40
C VAL A 203 -5.57 6.01 -9.35
N ARG A 204 -5.64 4.81 -9.92
CA ARG A 204 -6.84 3.97 -9.86
C ARG A 204 -6.82 3.11 -8.60
N LEU A 205 -7.85 3.24 -7.77
CA LEU A 205 -8.12 2.32 -6.67
C LEU A 205 -9.16 1.29 -7.12
N ILE A 206 -8.93 0.00 -6.86
CA ILE A 206 -9.83 -1.09 -7.21
C ILE A 206 -10.14 -1.92 -5.97
N ASN A 207 -11.41 -1.98 -5.60
CA ASN A 207 -11.87 -2.81 -4.49
C ASN A 207 -12.16 -4.23 -4.97
N GLY A 208 -11.16 -5.09 -4.88
CA GLY A 208 -11.29 -6.53 -5.19
C GLY A 208 -11.63 -7.40 -3.99
N ALA A 209 -11.90 -6.81 -2.82
CA ALA A 209 -12.14 -7.56 -1.58
C ALA A 209 -13.31 -8.56 -1.65
N GLY A 210 -14.30 -8.31 -2.50
CA GLY A 210 -15.45 -9.18 -2.72
C GLY A 210 -15.25 -10.26 -3.78
N PHE A 211 -14.15 -10.25 -4.55
CA PHE A 211 -13.92 -11.17 -5.67
C PHE A 211 -13.18 -12.43 -5.25
N TYR A 212 -13.86 -13.31 -4.53
CA TYR A 212 -13.29 -14.57 -4.08
C TYR A 212 -14.33 -15.69 -4.00
N GLU A 213 -13.83 -16.91 -3.91
CA GLU A 213 -14.57 -18.11 -3.56
C GLU A 213 -13.99 -18.72 -2.30
N LYS A 214 -14.83 -19.28 -1.44
CA LYS A 214 -14.36 -20.00 -0.26
C LYS A 214 -13.83 -21.38 -0.66
N MET A 215 -12.65 -21.71 -0.15
CA MET A 215 -12.09 -23.06 -0.33
C MET A 215 -12.87 -24.09 0.48
N ARG A 216 -13.09 -25.27 -0.09
CA ARG A 216 -13.71 -26.41 0.63
C ARG A 216 -12.88 -26.83 1.85
N LYS A 217 -11.56 -26.76 1.76
CA LYS A 217 -10.62 -27.06 2.84
C LYS A 217 -9.59 -25.95 2.92
N GLY A 218 -9.47 -25.33 4.09
CA GLY A 218 -8.46 -24.31 4.34
C GLY A 218 -7.05 -24.91 4.40
N LEU A 219 -6.07 -24.08 4.03
CA LEU A 219 -4.65 -24.39 4.09
C LEU A 219 -3.95 -23.34 4.95
N GLY A 220 -3.73 -23.60 6.22
CA GLY A 220 -3.27 -22.61 7.19
C GLY A 220 -4.27 -21.47 7.31
N ASN A 221 -3.81 -20.22 7.13
CA ASN A 221 -4.67 -19.03 7.13
C ASN A 221 -5.43 -18.83 5.81
N LYS A 222 -5.06 -19.56 4.76
CA LYS A 222 -5.72 -19.43 3.46
C LYS A 222 -7.07 -20.16 3.48
N ARG A 223 -8.14 -19.39 3.31
CA ARG A 223 -9.53 -19.84 3.27
C ARG A 223 -10.24 -19.43 1.98
N ASN A 224 -9.73 -18.40 1.31
CA ASN A 224 -10.29 -17.82 0.12
C ASN A 224 -9.37 -18.06 -1.09
N MET A 225 -9.97 -18.09 -2.28
CA MET A 225 -9.26 -18.18 -3.55
C MET A 225 -9.87 -17.20 -4.55
N VAL A 226 -9.05 -16.66 -5.44
CA VAL A 226 -9.51 -15.83 -6.55
C VAL A 226 -9.63 -16.73 -7.77
N SER A 227 -10.85 -16.97 -8.25
CA SER A 227 -11.13 -17.81 -9.43
C SER A 227 -10.66 -17.15 -10.73
N SER A 228 -10.81 -17.85 -11.85
CA SER A 228 -10.50 -17.30 -13.19
C SER A 228 -11.39 -16.10 -13.51
N GLU A 229 -12.66 -16.24 -13.17
CA GLU A 229 -13.72 -15.26 -13.38
C GLU A 229 -13.45 -14.01 -12.54
N ASN A 230 -13.14 -14.19 -11.25
CA ASN A 230 -12.79 -13.09 -10.35
C ASN A 230 -11.52 -12.36 -10.82
N ARG A 231 -10.51 -13.09 -11.33
CA ARG A 231 -9.32 -12.44 -11.92
C ARG A 231 -9.65 -11.66 -13.18
N ALA A 232 -10.52 -12.21 -14.04
CA ALA A 232 -10.95 -11.52 -15.25
C ALA A 232 -11.69 -10.22 -14.90
N GLU A 233 -12.52 -10.25 -13.86
CA GLU A 233 -13.25 -9.07 -13.40
C GLU A 233 -12.30 -8.00 -12.83
N ILE A 234 -11.33 -8.37 -11.98
CA ILE A 234 -10.30 -7.43 -11.50
C ILE A 234 -9.53 -6.80 -12.67
N VAL A 235 -9.17 -7.59 -13.70
CA VAL A 235 -8.49 -7.09 -14.89
C VAL A 235 -9.41 -6.18 -15.72
N ARG A 236 -10.70 -6.50 -15.81
CA ARG A 236 -11.70 -5.64 -16.44
C ARG A 236 -11.76 -4.28 -15.74
N LEU A 237 -11.90 -4.26 -14.41
CA LEU A 237 -11.90 -3.04 -13.60
C LEU A 237 -10.62 -2.21 -13.73
N TYR A 238 -9.49 -2.89 -13.90
CA TYR A 238 -8.22 -2.19 -14.17
C TYR A 238 -8.22 -1.52 -15.54
N SER A 239 -8.86 -2.11 -16.55
CA SER A 239 -8.79 -1.69 -17.95
C SER A 239 -9.93 -0.77 -18.39
N THR A 240 -11.11 -0.94 -17.80
CA THR A 240 -12.33 -0.23 -18.20
C THR A 240 -12.30 1.25 -17.80
N TYR A 241 -13.12 2.06 -18.49
CA TYR A 241 -13.45 3.42 -18.11
C TYR A 241 -14.97 3.61 -17.97
N GLU A 242 -15.74 2.52 -18.09
CA GLU A 242 -17.16 2.53 -17.77
C GLU A 242 -17.33 2.65 -16.25
N PRO A 243 -18.26 3.47 -15.75
CA PRO A 243 -18.50 3.64 -14.32
C PRO A 243 -18.77 2.31 -13.61
N ASP A 244 -18.12 2.10 -12.48
CA ASP A 244 -18.28 0.91 -11.64
C ASP A 244 -18.04 1.27 -10.18
N GLU A 245 -18.83 0.71 -9.27
CA GLU A 245 -18.71 1.00 -7.83
C GLU A 245 -17.44 0.41 -7.19
N ASN A 246 -16.79 -0.52 -7.86
CA ASN A 246 -15.60 -1.21 -7.35
C ASN A 246 -14.30 -0.56 -7.78
N TYR A 247 -14.31 0.53 -8.53
CA TYR A 247 -13.12 1.32 -8.77
C TYR A 247 -13.40 2.83 -8.75
N MET A 248 -12.35 3.59 -8.52
CA MET A 248 -12.33 5.05 -8.68
C MET A 248 -10.96 5.53 -9.14
N ASP A 249 -10.97 6.57 -9.96
CA ASP A 249 -9.77 7.29 -10.38
C ASP A 249 -9.67 8.57 -9.57
N LEU A 250 -8.61 8.69 -8.77
CA LEU A 250 -8.31 9.83 -7.91
C LEU A 250 -7.14 10.62 -8.47
N ASP A 251 -7.15 11.93 -8.30
CA ASP A 251 -6.00 12.75 -8.65
C ASP A 251 -4.87 12.55 -7.63
N SER A 252 -3.64 12.74 -8.05
CA SER A 252 -2.46 12.61 -7.19
C SER A 252 -2.54 13.47 -5.92
N ASP A 253 -3.16 14.66 -6.01
CA ASP A 253 -3.32 15.59 -4.89
C ASP A 253 -4.34 15.11 -3.84
N ASP A 254 -5.21 14.15 -4.16
CA ASP A 254 -6.17 13.58 -3.20
C ASP A 254 -5.50 12.77 -2.09
N PHE A 255 -4.25 12.35 -2.30
CA PHE A 255 -3.47 11.58 -1.33
C PHE A 255 -2.58 12.45 -0.44
N GLY A 256 -2.44 13.73 -0.79
CA GLY A 256 -1.60 14.68 -0.06
C GLY A 256 -2.39 15.50 0.96
N TYR A 257 -1.73 15.82 2.05
CA TYR A 257 -2.28 16.68 3.10
C TYR A 257 -1.21 17.57 3.73
N ARG A 258 -1.65 18.67 4.33
CA ARG A 258 -0.82 19.49 5.20
C ARG A 258 -1.18 19.18 6.65
N LYS A 259 -0.20 18.75 7.42
CA LYS A 259 -0.31 18.67 8.88
C LYS A 259 0.08 20.02 9.47
N ILE A 260 -0.90 20.80 9.87
CA ILE A 260 -0.70 22.09 10.51
C ILE A 260 -0.61 21.94 12.02
N VAL A 261 0.15 22.83 12.65
CA VAL A 261 0.26 22.90 14.10
C VAL A 261 -0.65 24.02 14.59
N VAL A 262 -1.60 23.67 15.43
CA VAL A 262 -2.53 24.60 16.08
C VAL A 262 -2.00 24.91 17.48
N GLU A 263 -1.53 26.14 17.65
CA GLU A 263 -1.07 26.64 18.93
C GLU A 263 -2.23 27.35 19.65
N ARG A 264 -2.26 27.20 20.98
CA ARG A 264 -3.25 27.84 21.88
C ARG A 264 -2.55 28.55 23.01
N PRO A 265 -3.04 29.72 23.47
CA PRO A 265 -2.52 30.37 24.67
C PRO A 265 -3.15 29.74 25.90
N PRO A 266 -2.49 29.71 27.05
CA PRO A 266 -3.17 29.57 28.31
C PRO A 266 -4.12 30.78 28.54
N LEU A 267 -5.18 30.56 29.26
CA LEU A 267 -6.15 31.62 29.60
C LEU A 267 -5.94 32.09 31.05
N ASN A 268 -6.10 33.38 31.26
CA ASN A 268 -6.21 33.98 32.62
C ASN A 268 -7.54 33.56 33.25
N GLU A 269 -7.74 33.88 34.55
CA GLU A 269 -8.97 33.58 35.27
C GLU A 269 -10.22 34.27 34.67
N ASP A 270 -10.00 35.39 33.98
CA ASP A 270 -11.05 36.14 33.27
C ASP A 270 -11.34 35.63 31.85
N GLY A 271 -10.67 34.53 31.41
CA GLY A 271 -10.81 33.97 30.08
C GLY A 271 -10.00 34.68 28.98
N THR A 272 -9.21 35.69 29.31
CA THR A 272 -8.35 36.36 28.32
C THR A 272 -7.07 35.58 28.04
N PRO A 273 -6.54 35.62 26.78
CA PRO A 273 -5.30 34.95 26.45
C PRO A 273 -4.09 35.54 27.19
N VAL A 274 -3.22 34.67 27.70
CA VAL A 274 -1.94 35.11 28.25
C VAL A 274 -1.04 35.57 27.10
N THR A 275 -0.49 36.79 27.25
CA THR A 275 0.44 37.38 26.25
C THR A 275 1.84 37.49 26.83
N ASP A 276 2.82 37.58 25.94
CA ASP A 276 4.20 37.90 26.29
C ASP A 276 4.39 39.39 26.58
N ARG A 277 5.63 39.81 26.93
CA ARG A 277 5.96 41.21 27.23
C ARG A 277 5.76 42.16 26.02
N LYS A 278 5.63 41.60 24.80
CA LYS A 278 5.38 42.35 23.57
C LYS A 278 3.92 42.35 23.13
N GLY A 279 3.04 41.76 23.91
CA GLY A 279 1.60 41.64 23.61
C GLY A 279 1.24 40.50 22.68
N SER A 280 2.21 39.64 22.29
CA SER A 280 1.94 38.47 21.45
C SER A 280 1.39 37.30 22.27
N LYS A 281 0.45 36.54 21.74
CA LYS A 281 -0.09 35.34 22.38
C LYS A 281 1.05 34.34 22.66
N LYS A 282 1.14 33.84 23.89
CA LYS A 282 2.14 32.87 24.29
C LYS A 282 1.57 31.48 24.07
N ALA A 283 2.27 30.64 23.27
CA ALA A 283 1.86 29.26 23.08
C ALA A 283 2.05 28.43 24.34
N ASP A 284 1.08 27.58 24.65
CA ASP A 284 1.19 26.52 25.63
C ASP A 284 1.35 25.18 24.92
N VAL A 285 2.51 24.53 25.12
CA VAL A 285 2.83 23.27 24.46
C VAL A 285 1.87 22.16 24.87
N SER A 286 1.30 22.20 26.07
CA SER A 286 0.32 21.22 26.55
C SER A 286 -1.04 21.32 25.86
N LEU A 287 -1.35 22.49 25.29
CA LEU A 287 -2.58 22.79 24.58
C LEU A 287 -2.42 22.69 23.04
N ARG A 288 -1.19 22.38 22.58
CA ARG A 288 -0.91 22.23 21.15
C ARG A 288 -1.71 21.09 20.56
N ASP A 289 -2.25 21.31 19.37
CA ASP A 289 -3.01 20.33 18.61
C ASP A 289 -2.55 20.30 17.15
N TYR A 290 -3.06 19.36 16.38
CA TYR A 290 -2.69 19.15 14.98
C TYR A 290 -3.95 18.93 14.16
N GLU A 291 -4.00 19.57 12.98
CA GLU A 291 -5.04 19.35 12.01
C GLU A 291 -4.47 18.83 10.69
N ILE A 292 -5.24 18.03 10.00
CA ILE A 292 -4.89 17.45 8.70
C ILE A 292 -5.75 18.09 7.63
N VAL A 293 -5.14 18.97 6.84
CA VAL A 293 -5.83 19.71 5.79
C VAL A 293 -5.47 19.12 4.42
N PRO A 294 -6.44 18.65 3.62
CA PRO A 294 -6.18 18.17 2.25
C PRO A 294 -5.40 19.19 1.42
N LEU A 295 -4.51 18.74 0.51
CA LEU A 295 -3.73 19.66 -0.34
C LEU A 295 -4.61 20.54 -1.22
N LYS A 296 -5.77 20.05 -1.63
CA LYS A 296 -6.75 20.77 -2.46
C LYS A 296 -7.50 21.87 -1.72
N GLU A 297 -7.38 21.95 -0.39
CA GLU A 297 -8.10 22.92 0.44
C GLU A 297 -7.17 24.03 0.94
N ASP A 298 -7.68 25.26 1.02
CA ASP A 298 -6.95 26.38 1.59
C ASP A 298 -6.86 26.22 3.12
N VAL A 299 -5.65 26.33 3.65
CA VAL A 299 -5.36 26.10 5.07
C VAL A 299 -6.06 27.11 5.97
N HIS A 300 -6.12 28.37 5.54
CA HIS A 300 -6.72 29.43 6.38
C HIS A 300 -8.25 29.37 6.33
N GLU A 301 -8.83 28.95 5.21
CA GLU A 301 -10.29 28.72 5.10
C GLU A 301 -10.71 27.53 5.96
N TYR A 302 -9.96 26.42 5.88
CA TYR A 302 -10.15 25.26 6.74
C TYR A 302 -10.07 25.67 8.22
N PHE A 303 -9.02 26.36 8.60
CA PHE A 303 -8.79 26.76 10.00
C PHE A 303 -9.91 27.67 10.54
N ARG A 304 -10.40 28.60 9.72
CA ARG A 304 -11.53 29.48 10.10
C ARG A 304 -12.84 28.71 10.27
N ARG A 305 -13.05 27.69 9.46
CA ARG A 305 -14.28 26.89 9.45
C ARG A 305 -14.30 25.82 10.53
N GLU A 306 -13.19 25.10 10.68
CA GLU A 306 -13.14 23.89 11.51
C GLU A 306 -12.53 24.10 12.90
N VAL A 307 -11.63 25.08 13.08
CA VAL A 307 -10.90 25.26 14.34
C VAL A 307 -11.38 26.46 15.13
N LEU A 308 -11.46 27.64 14.52
CA LEU A 308 -11.77 28.87 15.23
C LEU A 308 -13.16 28.89 15.93
N PRO A 309 -14.23 28.24 15.44
CA PRO A 309 -15.51 28.19 16.14
C PRO A 309 -15.42 27.50 17.50
N PHE A 310 -14.49 26.53 17.65
CA PHE A 310 -14.29 25.79 18.90
C PHE A 310 -13.18 26.39 19.77
N VAL A 311 -12.17 26.98 19.12
CA VAL A 311 -10.99 27.54 19.79
C VAL A 311 -10.66 28.94 19.24
N PRO A 312 -11.41 29.99 19.63
CA PRO A 312 -11.28 31.32 19.00
C PRO A 312 -9.89 31.98 19.16
N ASN A 313 -9.14 31.56 20.17
CA ASN A 313 -7.81 32.12 20.48
C ASN A 313 -6.64 31.36 19.84
N ALA A 314 -6.92 30.28 19.10
CA ALA A 314 -5.90 29.48 18.41
C ALA A 314 -5.27 30.22 17.21
N TRP A 315 -4.08 29.79 16.82
CA TRP A 315 -3.43 30.22 15.59
C TRP A 315 -2.59 29.08 15.00
N ILE A 316 -2.26 29.21 13.73
CA ILE A 316 -1.39 28.23 13.01
C ILE A 316 0.07 28.63 13.21
N ASP A 317 0.93 27.70 13.58
CA ASP A 317 2.38 27.86 13.47
C ASP A 317 2.83 27.35 12.09
N GLU A 318 2.87 28.23 11.12
CA GLU A 318 3.22 27.90 9.72
C GLU A 318 4.60 27.28 9.60
N SER A 319 5.54 27.68 10.47
CA SER A 319 6.93 27.18 10.45
C SER A 319 7.03 25.67 10.73
N LYS A 320 5.99 25.11 11.33
CA LYS A 320 5.89 23.68 11.72
C LYS A 320 4.99 22.88 10.78
N THR A 321 4.37 23.51 9.80
CA THR A 321 3.52 22.80 8.82
C THR A 321 4.35 21.80 8.02
N LYS A 322 3.84 20.57 7.90
CA LYS A 322 4.48 19.49 7.13
C LYS A 322 3.51 18.96 6.08
N ILE A 323 4.05 18.60 4.92
CA ILE A 323 3.31 17.88 3.90
C ILE A 323 3.44 16.38 4.19
N GLY A 324 2.34 15.67 4.09
CA GLY A 324 2.28 14.22 4.19
C GLY A 324 1.49 13.62 3.05
N TYR A 325 1.73 12.34 2.78
CA TYR A 325 0.98 11.55 1.80
C TYR A 325 0.48 10.26 2.44
N GLU A 326 -0.80 9.97 2.26
CA GLU A 326 -1.47 8.79 2.78
C GLU A 326 -2.44 8.27 1.73
N ILE A 327 -2.63 6.96 1.67
CA ILE A 327 -3.58 6.31 0.77
C ILE A 327 -4.65 5.63 1.62
N PRO A 328 -5.71 6.33 2.03
CA PRO A 328 -6.76 5.80 2.89
C PRO A 328 -7.73 4.91 2.09
N PHE A 329 -7.22 3.83 1.52
CA PHE A 329 -7.92 2.95 0.59
C PHE A 329 -9.32 2.54 1.09
N THR A 330 -9.40 2.09 2.33
CA THR A 330 -10.67 1.62 2.92
C THR A 330 -11.70 2.74 3.06
N ARG A 331 -11.27 3.98 3.30
CA ARG A 331 -12.16 5.14 3.42
C ARG A 331 -12.95 5.40 2.14
N TYR A 332 -12.31 5.23 0.99
CA TYR A 332 -12.94 5.50 -0.31
C TYR A 332 -14.02 4.48 -0.68
N PHE A 333 -13.92 3.25 -0.17
CA PHE A 333 -14.88 2.16 -0.43
C PHE A 333 -15.77 1.86 0.77
N TYR A 334 -15.69 2.68 1.84
CA TYR A 334 -16.52 2.49 3.01
C TYR A 334 -17.98 2.80 2.69
N LYS A 335 -18.84 1.78 2.86
CA LYS A 335 -20.29 1.96 2.80
C LYS A 335 -20.84 1.89 4.21
N PHE A 336 -21.40 3.00 4.70
CA PHE A 336 -22.07 3.00 5.99
C PHE A 336 -23.28 2.07 5.94
N THR A 337 -23.25 1.03 6.75
CA THR A 337 -24.40 0.17 6.97
C THR A 337 -24.98 0.53 8.33
N PRO A 338 -26.20 1.07 8.40
CA PRO A 338 -26.83 1.37 9.67
C PRO A 338 -26.87 0.11 10.55
N LEU A 339 -26.60 0.28 11.84
CA LEU A 339 -26.77 -0.81 12.79
C LEU A 339 -28.23 -1.24 12.80
N ARG A 340 -28.47 -2.54 12.84
CA ARG A 340 -29.81 -3.09 12.99
C ARG A 340 -30.38 -2.64 14.34
N ASP A 341 -31.66 -2.27 14.35
CA ASP A 341 -32.34 -1.93 15.60
C ASP A 341 -32.25 -3.10 16.59
N SER A 342 -32.03 -2.77 17.86
CA SER A 342 -31.89 -3.78 18.92
C SER A 342 -33.14 -4.65 19.07
N SER A 343 -34.31 -4.10 18.79
CA SER A 343 -35.59 -4.83 18.79
C SER A 343 -35.63 -5.92 17.71
N VAL A 344 -35.11 -5.62 16.49
CA VAL A 344 -35.01 -6.59 15.38
C VAL A 344 -34.02 -7.71 15.71
N ILE A 345 -32.88 -7.37 16.31
CA ILE A 345 -31.90 -8.37 16.74
C ILE A 345 -32.48 -9.27 17.82
N MET A 346 -33.21 -8.71 18.79
CA MET A 346 -33.86 -9.47 19.86
C MET A 346 -34.91 -10.43 19.31
N GLU A 347 -35.66 -10.02 18.30
CA GLU A 347 -36.67 -10.90 17.68
C GLU A 347 -36.01 -12.06 16.94
N ASP A 348 -34.93 -11.81 16.17
CA ASP A 348 -34.15 -12.87 15.52
C ASP A 348 -33.59 -13.89 16.54
N ILE A 349 -33.10 -13.40 17.69
CA ILE A 349 -32.59 -14.26 18.77
C ILE A 349 -33.72 -15.18 19.29
N LYS A 350 -34.91 -14.63 19.56
CA LYS A 350 -36.06 -15.41 20.03
C LYS A 350 -36.49 -16.49 19.03
N VAL A 351 -36.51 -16.13 17.74
CA VAL A 351 -36.83 -17.09 16.66
C VAL A 351 -35.81 -18.22 16.61
N LEU A 352 -34.50 -17.89 16.73
CA LEU A 352 -33.43 -18.90 16.77
C LEU A 352 -33.51 -19.78 18.01
N GLU A 353 -33.80 -19.23 19.18
CA GLU A 353 -34.00 -19.96 20.42
C GLU A 353 -35.15 -20.96 20.33
N ALA A 354 -36.31 -20.53 19.81
CA ALA A 354 -37.45 -21.38 19.59
C ALA A 354 -37.13 -22.55 18.62
N ARG A 355 -36.37 -22.30 17.56
CA ARG A 355 -35.92 -23.35 16.63
C ARG A 355 -34.98 -24.36 17.28
N ILE A 356 -34.03 -23.87 18.11
CA ILE A 356 -33.12 -24.74 18.86
C ILE A 356 -33.91 -25.63 19.83
N GLN A 357 -34.86 -25.05 20.58
CA GLN A 357 -35.71 -25.80 21.51
C GLN A 357 -36.54 -26.86 20.78
N ALA A 358 -37.12 -26.54 19.63
CA ALA A 358 -37.87 -27.49 18.82
C ALA A 358 -36.97 -28.65 18.33
N SER A 359 -35.79 -28.36 17.80
CA SER A 359 -34.82 -29.37 17.35
C SER A 359 -34.33 -30.26 18.49
N LEU A 360 -34.10 -29.70 19.68
CA LEU A 360 -33.73 -30.48 20.87
C LEU A 360 -34.88 -31.38 21.31
N ALA A 361 -36.13 -30.90 21.29
CA ALA A 361 -37.30 -31.69 21.63
C ALA A 361 -37.49 -32.91 20.68
N GLU A 362 -37.22 -32.73 19.38
CA GLU A 362 -37.23 -33.84 18.42
C GLU A 362 -36.18 -34.91 18.73
N VAL A 363 -34.96 -34.48 19.07
CA VAL A 363 -33.84 -35.41 19.40
C VAL A 363 -34.08 -36.17 20.69
N PHE A 364 -34.75 -35.56 21.68
CA PHE A 364 -35.05 -36.22 22.97
C PHE A 364 -36.43 -36.92 23.01
N ALA A 365 -37.20 -36.84 21.92
CA ALA A 365 -38.47 -37.56 21.80
C ALA A 365 -38.30 -38.97 21.23
N GLU A 366 -37.09 -39.34 20.76
CA GLU A 366 -36.67 -40.71 20.42
C GLU A 366 -36.00 -41.38 21.65
#